data_e8db931844b07121a7208516fc90d2fa
#
_entry.id   e8db931844b07121a7208516fc90d2fa
#
_cell.length_a   1.000
_cell.length_b   1.000
_cell.length_c   1.000
_cell.angle_alpha   90.00
_cell.angle_beta   90.00
_cell.angle_gamma   90.00
#
_symmetry.space_group_name_H-M   'P 1'
#
loop_
_entity.id
_entity.type
_entity.pdbx_description
1 polymer ?
#
loop_
_entity_poly.entity_id
_entity_poly.type
_entity_poly.pdbx_seq_one_letter_code
_entity_poly.pdbx_strand_id
1 'polypeptide(L)'
;MSETIVGTEQTAAETPDSGEDSIEFEPVCLEVPRIYDSCGAKDCLRGLTVFFTAENQALIDTATSVRITRVTVITATVDVDSVAFNRGYYSVDETFYFLCCCEVYTATGALPTSITGIAVSSKRVVLYGSDGNVKRFSSDSTPAIDPSELDCCVGYNSTMPTANVQVSSPVALAATLSPVTTSPIVPFVPENVAEFIGGDLASPERQQVTTTIGLFSITTLSRSVQLMLPSYDFCMPRKECDDRTDDPCEAFSKIDFPTDAFFPPNSQDSDGNEATFDCRCG
;
A
#
# COMPACT_ATOMS: atom_id res chain seq x y z
N MET A 1 -54.42 -65.72 -6.54
CA MET A 1 -53.90 -65.57 -7.89
C MET A 1 -52.52 -64.91 -7.75
N SER A 2 -51.52 -65.77 -7.89
CA SER A 2 -50.14 -65.37 -7.75
C SER A 2 -49.59 -65.00 -9.13
N GLU A 3 -48.96 -63.87 -9.25
CA GLU A 3 -48.15 -63.54 -10.43
C GLU A 3 -46.71 -63.31 -9.98
N THR A 4 -45.90 -64.23 -10.46
CA THR A 4 -44.44 -64.30 -10.33
C THR A 4 -43.84 -63.38 -11.36
N ILE A 5 -43.06 -62.36 -10.95
CA ILE A 5 -42.25 -61.57 -11.86
C ILE A 5 -40.80 -62.06 -11.77
N VAL A 6 -40.30 -62.49 -12.89
CA VAL A 6 -38.97 -63.00 -13.15
C VAL A 6 -38.00 -61.84 -13.13
N GLY A 7 -36.97 -61.94 -12.28
CA GLY A 7 -35.85 -60.99 -12.26
C GLY A 7 -34.91 -61.20 -13.44
N THR A 8 -34.57 -60.10 -14.11
CA THR A 8 -33.51 -60.05 -15.12
C THR A 8 -32.19 -59.65 -14.42
N GLU A 9 -31.24 -60.59 -14.44
CA GLU A 9 -29.85 -60.37 -14.03
C GLU A 9 -29.21 -59.38 -14.99
N GLN A 10 -28.84 -58.20 -14.48
CA GLN A 10 -27.94 -57.26 -15.18
C GLN A 10 -26.54 -57.52 -14.71
N THR A 11 -25.73 -58.04 -15.63
CA THR A 11 -24.28 -58.20 -15.58
C THR A 11 -23.67 -56.81 -15.33
N ALA A 12 -22.98 -56.66 -14.19
CA ALA A 12 -22.17 -55.49 -13.88
C ALA A 12 -20.96 -55.47 -14.84
N ALA A 13 -20.86 -54.43 -15.64
CA ALA A 13 -19.67 -54.11 -16.40
C ALA A 13 -18.57 -53.64 -15.40
N GLU A 14 -17.48 -54.36 -15.37
CA GLU A 14 -16.25 -53.95 -14.67
C GLU A 14 -15.75 -52.69 -15.32
N THR A 15 -15.80 -51.57 -14.58
CA THR A 15 -15.06 -50.36 -14.90
C THR A 15 -13.56 -50.61 -14.65
N PRO A 16 -12.66 -50.21 -15.57
CA PRO A 16 -11.23 -50.35 -15.33
C PRO A 16 -10.87 -49.42 -14.16
N ASP A 17 -10.22 -50.01 -13.17
CA ASP A 17 -9.53 -49.36 -12.06
C ASP A 17 -8.42 -48.46 -12.65
N SER A 18 -8.74 -47.20 -12.89
CA SER A 18 -7.74 -46.18 -13.10
C SER A 18 -7.19 -45.83 -11.71
N GLY A 19 -6.05 -46.45 -11.40
CA GLY A 19 -5.26 -46.09 -10.22
C GLY A 19 -4.80 -44.63 -10.30
N GLU A 20 -5.69 -43.72 -9.99
CA GLU A 20 -5.32 -42.39 -9.56
C GLU A 20 -4.82 -42.53 -8.13
N ASP A 21 -3.52 -42.38 -7.95
CA ASP A 21 -2.92 -42.13 -6.65
C ASP A 21 -3.62 -40.89 -6.07
N SER A 22 -4.67 -41.12 -5.30
CA SER A 22 -5.35 -40.11 -4.55
C SER A 22 -4.36 -39.64 -3.48
N ILE A 23 -3.67 -38.51 -3.75
CA ILE A 23 -2.85 -37.85 -2.75
C ILE A 23 -3.81 -37.47 -1.63
N GLU A 24 -3.71 -38.17 -0.51
CA GLU A 24 -4.51 -37.94 0.68
C GLU A 24 -3.97 -36.66 1.35
N PHE A 25 -4.71 -35.54 1.17
CA PHE A 25 -4.37 -34.26 1.78
C PHE A 25 -4.90 -34.22 3.20
N GLU A 26 -4.04 -33.84 4.15
CA GLU A 26 -4.48 -33.55 5.51
C GLU A 26 -5.12 -32.16 5.56
N PRO A 27 -6.39 -32.03 5.94
CA PRO A 27 -7.05 -30.74 6.06
C PRO A 27 -6.53 -29.99 7.29
N VAL A 28 -5.99 -28.78 7.08
CA VAL A 28 -5.50 -27.90 8.15
C VAL A 28 -6.40 -26.69 8.25
N CYS A 29 -6.80 -26.33 9.49
CA CYS A 29 -7.54 -25.11 9.77
C CYS A 29 -6.56 -23.96 9.98
N LEU A 30 -6.63 -22.97 9.10
CA LEU A 30 -5.80 -21.77 9.15
C LEU A 30 -6.66 -20.53 9.36
N GLU A 31 -6.16 -19.59 10.16
CA GLU A 31 -6.72 -18.26 10.25
C GLU A 31 -5.98 -17.34 9.29
N VAL A 32 -6.72 -16.79 8.31
CA VAL A 32 -6.15 -15.95 7.24
C VAL A 32 -6.97 -14.69 7.03
N PRO A 33 -6.35 -13.57 6.65
CA PRO A 33 -7.07 -12.37 6.21
C PRO A 33 -7.69 -12.64 4.83
N ARG A 34 -9.03 -12.68 4.79
CA ARG A 34 -9.78 -12.76 3.52
C ARG A 34 -10.12 -11.35 3.06
N ILE A 35 -9.76 -11.02 1.82
CA ILE A 35 -10.17 -9.79 1.17
C ILE A 35 -11.62 -9.94 0.74
N TYR A 36 -12.49 -9.00 1.14
CA TYR A 36 -13.90 -8.95 0.79
C TYR A 36 -14.15 -8.04 -0.41
N ASP A 37 -13.42 -6.91 -0.47
CA ASP A 37 -13.51 -5.97 -1.57
C ASP A 37 -12.20 -5.21 -1.73
N SER A 38 -11.99 -4.69 -2.93
CA SER A 38 -10.81 -3.89 -3.26
C SER A 38 -11.10 -2.92 -4.39
N CYS A 39 -10.46 -1.76 -4.36
CA CYS A 39 -10.50 -0.82 -5.48
C CYS A 39 -9.11 -0.27 -5.79
N GLY A 40 -8.83 -0.09 -7.07
CA GLY A 40 -7.66 0.61 -7.56
C GLY A 40 -8.02 2.04 -7.99
N ALA A 41 -7.19 3.00 -7.62
CA ALA A 41 -7.37 4.39 -8.00
C ALA A 41 -6.14 4.94 -8.71
N LYS A 42 -6.41 5.83 -9.69
CA LYS A 42 -5.42 6.64 -10.38
C LYS A 42 -5.80 8.10 -10.17
N ASP A 43 -5.19 8.71 -9.18
CA ASP A 43 -5.54 10.05 -8.74
C ASP A 43 -4.57 11.10 -9.31
N CYS A 44 -5.13 12.18 -9.84
CA CYS A 44 -4.39 13.37 -10.19
C CYS A 44 -4.72 14.46 -9.18
N LEU A 45 -3.89 14.58 -8.14
CA LEU A 45 -4.07 15.47 -7.01
C LEU A 45 -3.56 16.86 -7.41
N ARG A 46 -4.48 17.77 -7.75
CA ARG A 46 -4.16 19.09 -8.27
C ARG A 46 -4.22 20.16 -7.20
N GLY A 47 -3.31 21.12 -7.30
CA GLY A 47 -3.34 22.32 -6.46
C GLY A 47 -3.09 22.05 -4.99
N LEU A 48 -2.36 21.00 -4.65
CA LEU A 48 -1.96 20.74 -3.28
C LEU A 48 -0.97 21.80 -2.82
N THR A 49 -1.28 22.49 -1.73
CA THR A 49 -0.34 23.42 -1.11
C THR A 49 0.78 22.65 -0.43
N VAL A 50 2.02 23.05 -0.70
CA VAL A 50 3.20 22.52 -0.02
C VAL A 50 3.50 23.45 1.15
N PHE A 51 3.49 22.92 2.36
CA PHE A 51 3.82 23.63 3.60
C PHE A 51 5.28 23.37 3.98
N PHE A 52 5.93 24.38 4.46
CA PHE A 52 7.34 24.36 4.83
C PHE A 52 7.51 24.73 6.30
N THR A 53 8.67 24.42 6.88
CA THR A 53 9.07 24.99 8.17
C THR A 53 9.27 26.51 8.02
N ALA A 54 9.26 27.25 9.13
CA ALA A 54 9.39 28.73 9.09
C ALA A 54 10.67 29.18 8.35
N GLU A 55 11.78 28.47 8.52
CA GLU A 55 13.03 28.77 7.84
C GLU A 55 12.93 28.58 6.33
N ASN A 56 12.37 27.45 5.89
CA ASN A 56 12.18 27.13 4.48
C ASN A 56 11.13 28.05 3.83
N GLN A 57 10.08 28.44 4.56
CA GLN A 57 9.06 29.38 4.09
C GLN A 57 9.68 30.77 3.80
N ALA A 58 10.60 31.23 4.64
CA ALA A 58 11.30 32.49 4.39
C ALA A 58 12.10 32.47 3.08
N LEU A 59 12.65 31.34 2.69
CA LEU A 59 13.30 31.17 1.37
C LEU A 59 12.28 31.21 0.22
N ILE A 60 11.12 30.57 0.40
CA ILE A 60 10.02 30.60 -0.58
C ILE A 60 9.52 32.03 -0.80
N ASP A 61 9.40 32.82 0.26
CA ASP A 61 8.90 34.20 0.17
C ASP A 61 9.82 35.13 -0.63
N THR A 62 11.08 34.75 -0.83
CA THR A 62 12.06 35.48 -1.65
C THR A 62 12.31 34.81 -3.00
N ALA A 63 11.69 33.67 -3.26
CA ALA A 63 11.93 32.88 -4.46
C ALA A 63 11.37 33.55 -5.72
N THR A 64 12.08 33.40 -6.82
CA THR A 64 11.63 33.78 -8.17
C THR A 64 10.99 32.61 -8.91
N SER A 65 11.44 31.41 -8.63
CA SER A 65 10.87 30.17 -9.17
C SER A 65 11.17 28.98 -8.26
N VAL A 66 10.34 27.96 -8.37
CA VAL A 66 10.46 26.69 -7.62
C VAL A 66 10.25 25.52 -8.56
N ARG A 67 11.05 24.48 -8.37
CA ARG A 67 10.92 23.20 -9.07
C ARG A 67 10.83 22.08 -8.06
N ILE A 68 9.88 21.17 -8.23
CA ILE A 68 9.82 19.93 -7.45
C ILE A 68 10.63 18.87 -8.19
N THR A 69 11.60 18.29 -7.50
CA THR A 69 12.49 17.26 -8.06
C THR A 69 12.03 15.87 -7.73
N ARG A 70 11.44 15.69 -6.53
CA ARG A 70 10.97 14.39 -6.07
C ARG A 70 9.79 14.56 -5.11
N VAL A 71 8.86 13.61 -5.18
CA VAL A 71 7.78 13.45 -4.21
C VAL A 71 7.81 12.02 -3.69
N THR A 72 7.61 11.86 -2.38
CA THR A 72 7.56 10.54 -1.73
C THR A 72 6.42 10.53 -0.73
N VAL A 73 5.68 9.43 -0.61
CA VAL A 73 4.73 9.24 0.49
C VAL A 73 5.53 8.88 1.75
N ILE A 74 5.43 9.70 2.79
CA ILE A 74 6.09 9.43 4.09
C ILE A 74 5.26 8.42 4.87
N THR A 75 3.97 8.72 4.98
CA THR A 75 3.00 7.90 5.70
C THR A 75 1.59 8.16 5.17
N ALA A 76 0.67 7.30 5.55
CA ALA A 76 -0.75 7.51 5.34
C ALA A 76 -1.51 7.09 6.61
N THR A 77 -2.54 7.87 6.96
CA THR A 77 -3.52 7.45 7.96
C THR A 77 -4.73 6.84 7.25
N VAL A 78 -5.28 5.80 7.84
CA VAL A 78 -6.41 5.05 7.27
C VAL A 78 -7.42 4.80 8.38
N ASP A 79 -8.61 5.39 8.24
CA ASP A 79 -9.69 5.26 9.18
C ASP A 79 -10.87 4.53 8.51
N VAL A 80 -11.54 3.67 9.26
CA VAL A 80 -12.66 2.86 8.75
C VAL A 80 -13.90 3.12 9.56
N ASP A 81 -14.97 3.56 8.89
CA ASP A 81 -16.27 3.81 9.49
C ASP A 81 -17.38 3.02 8.80
N SER A 82 -18.40 2.63 9.57
CA SER A 82 -19.58 1.99 8.99
C SER A 82 -20.45 3.00 8.25
N VAL A 83 -20.91 2.63 7.04
CA VAL A 83 -21.84 3.47 6.28
C VAL A 83 -23.25 3.34 6.86
N ALA A 84 -23.84 4.45 7.30
CA ALA A 84 -25.19 4.47 7.86
C ALA A 84 -26.20 3.89 6.87
N PHE A 85 -27.12 3.04 7.38
CA PHE A 85 -28.18 2.37 6.61
C PHE A 85 -27.74 1.40 5.51
N ASN A 86 -26.43 1.15 5.36
CA ASN A 86 -25.88 0.28 4.34
C ASN A 86 -25.00 -0.82 4.98
N ARG A 87 -25.65 -1.89 5.44
CA ARG A 87 -25.00 -2.96 6.19
C ARG A 87 -23.90 -3.62 5.36
N GLY A 88 -22.76 -3.84 5.99
CA GLY A 88 -21.62 -4.49 5.37
C GLY A 88 -20.77 -3.57 4.47
N TYR A 89 -21.17 -2.31 4.30
CA TYR A 89 -20.36 -1.29 3.62
C TYR A 89 -19.68 -0.37 4.62
N TYR A 90 -18.44 -0.02 4.29
CA TYR A 90 -17.59 0.81 5.13
C TYR A 90 -16.97 1.92 4.28
N SER A 91 -16.92 3.12 4.85
CA SER A 91 -16.10 4.18 4.30
C SER A 91 -14.68 4.04 4.84
N VAL A 92 -13.71 4.15 3.95
CA VAL A 92 -12.29 4.20 4.27
C VAL A 92 -11.81 5.59 3.97
N ASP A 93 -11.42 6.33 5.00
CA ASP A 93 -10.82 7.65 4.90
C ASP A 93 -9.30 7.53 4.89
N GLU A 94 -8.71 7.94 3.79
CA GLU A 94 -7.27 7.84 3.55
C GLU A 94 -6.68 9.24 3.51
N THR A 95 -5.70 9.52 4.36
CA THR A 95 -4.94 10.78 4.31
C THR A 95 -3.48 10.48 4.06
N PHE A 96 -2.97 10.98 2.94
CA PHE A 96 -1.59 10.79 2.50
C PHE A 96 -0.75 12.03 2.82
N TYR A 97 0.44 11.80 3.35
CA TYR A 97 1.44 12.82 3.65
C TYR A 97 2.61 12.68 2.67
N PHE A 98 2.77 13.69 1.82
CA PHE A 98 3.79 13.70 0.78
C PHE A 98 4.97 14.59 1.18
N LEU A 99 6.17 14.03 1.17
CA LEU A 99 7.40 14.81 1.21
C LEU A 99 7.71 15.32 -0.19
N CYS A 100 7.76 16.63 -0.35
CA CYS A 100 8.11 17.31 -1.59
C CYS A 100 9.52 17.88 -1.47
N CYS A 101 10.46 17.37 -2.28
CA CYS A 101 11.80 17.95 -2.41
C CYS A 101 11.76 19.04 -3.47
N CYS A 102 12.08 20.26 -3.09
CA CYS A 102 12.00 21.45 -3.92
C CYS A 102 13.38 22.08 -4.12
N GLU A 103 13.66 22.53 -5.34
CA GLU A 103 14.76 23.44 -5.67
C GLU A 103 14.21 24.85 -5.80
N VAL A 104 14.74 25.75 -5.00
CA VAL A 104 14.32 27.16 -4.92
C VAL A 104 15.38 28.05 -5.58
N TYR A 105 14.95 28.88 -6.50
CA TYR A 105 15.77 29.85 -7.20
C TYR A 105 15.40 31.27 -6.73
N THR A 106 16.34 32.00 -6.15
CA THR A 106 16.11 33.36 -5.64
C THR A 106 16.49 34.44 -6.67
N ALA A 107 17.36 34.10 -7.64
CA ALA A 107 17.71 35.01 -8.72
C ALA A 107 18.05 34.22 -10.00
N THR A 108 17.95 34.90 -11.14
CA THR A 108 18.35 34.33 -12.44
C THR A 108 19.85 34.00 -12.45
N GLY A 109 20.19 32.73 -12.71
CA GLY A 109 21.56 32.25 -12.71
C GLY A 109 22.16 31.89 -11.35
N ALA A 110 21.39 32.02 -10.26
CA ALA A 110 21.80 31.53 -8.94
C ALA A 110 21.73 30.02 -8.88
N LEU A 111 22.59 29.41 -8.07
CA LEU A 111 22.46 27.99 -7.74
C LEU A 111 21.19 27.78 -6.91
N PRO A 112 20.44 26.70 -7.18
CA PRO A 112 19.23 26.40 -6.43
C PRO A 112 19.55 25.98 -4.99
N THR A 113 18.71 26.33 -4.07
CA THR A 113 18.73 25.82 -2.70
C THR A 113 17.71 24.70 -2.61
N SER A 114 18.14 23.53 -2.13
CA SER A 114 17.24 22.38 -1.92
C SER A 114 16.58 22.48 -0.57
N ILE A 115 15.25 22.41 -0.55
CA ILE A 115 14.43 22.41 0.65
C ILE A 115 13.38 21.31 0.58
N THR A 116 12.82 20.96 1.72
CA THR A 116 11.73 19.98 1.83
C THR A 116 10.49 20.61 2.41
N GLY A 117 9.34 20.18 1.93
CA GLY A 117 8.04 20.58 2.43
C GLY A 117 7.05 19.42 2.41
N ILE A 118 5.90 19.60 3.05
CA ILE A 118 4.83 18.60 3.17
C ILE A 118 3.60 19.06 2.39
N ALA A 119 3.07 18.17 1.58
CA ALA A 119 1.73 18.30 1.01
C ALA A 119 0.84 17.19 1.56
N VAL A 120 -0.43 17.50 1.82
CA VAL A 120 -1.39 16.54 2.38
C VAL A 120 -2.59 16.43 1.45
N SER A 121 -3.06 15.22 1.25
CA SER A 121 -4.28 14.96 0.48
C SER A 121 -5.08 13.85 1.14
N SER A 122 -6.39 14.06 1.25
CA SER A 122 -7.30 13.05 1.78
C SER A 122 -8.30 12.63 0.72
N LYS A 123 -8.69 11.36 0.75
CA LYS A 123 -9.79 10.83 -0.06
C LYS A 123 -10.60 9.82 0.75
N ARG A 124 -11.82 9.59 0.30
CA ARG A 124 -12.74 8.62 0.88
C ARG A 124 -13.16 7.62 -0.19
N VAL A 125 -13.11 6.35 0.14
CA VAL A 125 -13.63 5.25 -0.69
C VAL A 125 -14.64 4.44 0.12
N VAL A 126 -15.61 3.83 -0.55
CA VAL A 126 -16.61 2.97 0.08
C VAL A 126 -16.45 1.57 -0.47
N LEU A 127 -16.23 0.60 0.42
CA LEU A 127 -16.00 -0.79 0.08
C LEU A 127 -16.91 -1.71 0.89
N TYR A 128 -17.17 -2.90 0.34
CA TYR A 128 -17.90 -3.94 1.05
C TYR A 128 -16.95 -4.75 1.94
N GLY A 129 -17.18 -4.76 3.23
CA GLY A 129 -16.37 -5.47 4.24
C GLY A 129 -17.13 -6.55 5.00
N SER A 130 -18.32 -6.94 4.51
CA SER A 130 -19.25 -7.85 5.17
C SER A 130 -19.78 -7.33 6.52
N ASP A 131 -20.91 -7.83 6.93
CA ASP A 131 -21.53 -7.49 8.23
C ASP A 131 -21.08 -8.53 9.28
N GLY A 132 -20.20 -8.12 10.19
CA GLY A 132 -19.68 -8.98 11.24
C GLY A 132 -20.01 -8.42 12.62
N ASN A 133 -20.69 -9.24 13.47
CA ASN A 133 -21.08 -8.87 14.83
C ASN A 133 -20.27 -9.60 15.91
N VAL A 134 -19.17 -10.23 15.55
CA VAL A 134 -18.37 -11.02 16.50
C VAL A 134 -17.25 -10.16 17.07
N LYS A 135 -17.23 -9.98 18.39
CA LYS A 135 -16.11 -9.34 19.09
C LYS A 135 -15.01 -10.37 19.29
N ARG A 136 -13.78 -9.98 18.98
CA ARG A 136 -12.60 -10.81 19.15
C ARG A 136 -11.77 -10.27 20.31
N PHE A 137 -11.34 -11.18 21.19
CA PHE A 137 -10.40 -10.89 22.27
C PHE A 137 -9.19 -11.80 22.09
N SER A 138 -7.99 -11.25 22.20
CA SER A 138 -6.74 -12.00 22.08
C SER A 138 -5.94 -11.84 23.37
N SER A 139 -5.22 -12.88 23.77
CA SER A 139 -4.29 -12.82 24.91
C SER A 139 -3.08 -11.91 24.63
N ASP A 140 -2.77 -11.68 23.34
CA ASP A 140 -1.63 -10.87 22.91
C ASP A 140 -1.94 -9.36 22.90
N SER A 141 -3.21 -9.00 22.86
CA SER A 141 -3.67 -7.63 22.97
C SER A 141 -3.94 -7.32 24.44
N THR A 142 -3.02 -6.64 25.09
CA THR A 142 -3.33 -5.97 26.36
C THR A 142 -4.29 -4.85 26.01
N PRO A 143 -5.57 -4.90 26.41
CA PRO A 143 -6.46 -3.79 26.19
C PRO A 143 -5.91 -2.63 27.04
N ALA A 144 -5.24 -1.68 26.40
CA ALA A 144 -5.02 -0.39 27.01
C ALA A 144 -6.41 0.26 27.13
N ILE A 145 -7.04 0.08 28.31
CA ILE A 145 -8.21 0.86 28.67
C ILE A 145 -7.67 2.25 28.95
N ASP A 146 -7.70 3.15 27.99
CA ASP A 146 -7.49 4.56 28.23
C ASP A 146 -8.75 5.10 28.91
N PRO A 147 -8.68 5.51 30.19
CA PRO A 147 -9.85 6.02 30.90
C PRO A 147 -10.42 7.31 30.28
N SER A 148 -9.67 8.00 29.45
CA SER A 148 -10.12 9.20 28.74
C SER A 148 -10.96 8.89 27.50
N GLU A 149 -10.93 7.65 27.00
CA GLU A 149 -11.74 7.17 25.88
C GLU A 149 -13.01 6.44 26.31
N LEU A 150 -13.40 6.50 27.56
CA LEU A 150 -14.70 6.01 28.07
C LEU A 150 -15.85 6.94 27.66
N ASP A 151 -15.86 7.40 26.42
CA ASP A 151 -17.08 7.89 25.80
C ASP A 151 -17.93 6.66 25.48
N CYS A 152 -19.07 6.54 26.17
CA CYS A 152 -19.97 5.38 26.08
C CYS A 152 -20.54 5.12 24.68
N CYS A 153 -20.11 5.91 23.68
CA CYS A 153 -20.50 5.78 22.28
C CYS A 153 -19.42 5.21 21.36
N VAL A 154 -18.16 5.14 21.82
CA VAL A 154 -17.05 4.54 21.05
C VAL A 154 -16.81 3.13 21.56
N GLY A 155 -17.67 2.21 21.17
CA GLY A 155 -17.35 0.80 21.34
C GLY A 155 -16.12 0.46 20.49
N TYR A 156 -15.03 -0.01 21.10
CA TYR A 156 -13.97 -0.74 20.41
C TYR A 156 -14.63 -1.90 19.65
N ASN A 157 -14.99 -1.64 18.41
CA ASN A 157 -15.60 -2.66 17.56
C ASN A 157 -14.48 -3.49 16.94
N SER A 158 -14.03 -4.52 17.67
CA SER A 158 -13.24 -5.61 17.09
C SER A 158 -13.95 -6.29 15.90
N THR A 159 -15.14 -5.81 15.54
CA THR A 159 -15.97 -6.27 14.41
C THR A 159 -15.70 -5.49 13.12
N MET A 160 -14.96 -4.38 13.17
CA MET A 160 -14.63 -3.61 11.97
C MET A 160 -13.67 -4.41 11.07
N PRO A 161 -13.83 -4.32 9.74
CA PRO A 161 -12.83 -4.87 8.83
C PRO A 161 -11.53 -4.08 8.92
N THR A 162 -10.42 -4.72 8.55
CA THR A 162 -9.13 -4.07 8.43
C THR A 162 -8.97 -3.52 7.02
N ALA A 163 -8.70 -2.21 6.91
CA ALA A 163 -8.34 -1.60 5.65
C ALA A 163 -6.81 -1.61 5.46
N ASN A 164 -6.39 -1.94 4.25
CA ASN A 164 -4.99 -1.83 3.84
C ASN A 164 -4.92 -0.99 2.57
N VAL A 165 -4.02 -0.01 2.57
CA VAL A 165 -3.77 0.88 1.44
C VAL A 165 -2.35 0.68 0.95
N GLN A 166 -2.23 0.32 -0.31
CA GLN A 166 -0.95 0.20 -1.01
C GLN A 166 -0.82 1.36 -1.99
N VAL A 167 0.32 2.01 -1.99
CA VAL A 167 0.60 3.14 -2.88
C VAL A 167 1.89 2.90 -3.66
N SER A 168 1.88 3.27 -4.93
CA SER A 168 3.10 3.32 -5.73
C SER A 168 3.89 4.60 -5.43
N SER A 169 5.13 4.68 -5.91
CA SER A 169 5.89 5.93 -5.85
C SER A 169 5.13 7.04 -6.59
N PRO A 170 4.81 8.17 -5.91
CA PRO A 170 4.07 9.27 -6.53
C PRO A 170 4.92 9.97 -7.59
N VAL A 171 4.24 10.55 -8.58
CA VAL A 171 4.86 11.28 -9.67
C VAL A 171 4.60 12.77 -9.50
N ALA A 172 5.67 13.58 -9.42
CA ALA A 172 5.55 15.03 -9.46
C ALA A 172 5.22 15.46 -10.90
N LEU A 173 4.03 16.02 -11.12
CA LEU A 173 3.57 16.41 -12.47
C LEU A 173 3.81 17.89 -12.74
N ALA A 174 3.56 18.76 -11.76
CA ALA A 174 3.76 20.20 -11.88
C ALA A 174 4.00 20.84 -10.51
N ALA A 175 4.69 21.98 -10.52
CA ALA A 175 4.83 22.86 -9.38
C ALA A 175 4.63 24.31 -9.84
N THR A 176 3.95 25.11 -9.03
CA THR A 176 3.69 26.52 -9.31
C THR A 176 3.97 27.34 -8.07
N LEU A 177 4.75 28.40 -8.22
CA LEU A 177 4.95 29.43 -7.23
C LEU A 177 3.95 30.56 -7.50
N SER A 178 3.16 30.96 -6.51
CA SER A 178 2.15 32.00 -6.64
C SER A 178 2.06 32.86 -5.38
N PRO A 179 1.66 34.14 -5.49
CA PRO A 179 1.40 34.95 -4.32
C PRO A 179 0.21 34.38 -3.52
N VAL A 180 0.28 34.51 -2.20
CA VAL A 180 -0.78 34.08 -1.32
C VAL A 180 -1.94 35.09 -1.44
N THR A 181 -3.08 34.63 -1.93
CA THR A 181 -4.33 35.44 -1.99
C THR A 181 -5.23 35.18 -0.79
N THR A 182 -5.22 33.93 -0.30
CA THR A 182 -5.92 33.50 0.91
C THR A 182 -4.97 32.60 1.66
N SER A 183 -4.74 32.89 2.95
CA SER A 183 -3.85 32.07 3.76
C SER A 183 -4.41 30.67 3.90
N PRO A 184 -3.72 29.64 3.39
CA PRO A 184 -4.18 28.27 3.51
C PRO A 184 -4.07 27.81 4.97
N ILE A 185 -5.02 26.98 5.38
CA ILE A 185 -5.00 26.36 6.70
C ILE A 185 -3.88 25.32 6.72
N VAL A 186 -2.98 25.45 7.70
CA VAL A 186 -1.93 24.46 7.92
C VAL A 186 -2.59 23.13 8.33
N PRO A 187 -2.36 22.04 7.61
CA PRO A 187 -2.95 20.76 7.94
C PRO A 187 -2.37 20.22 9.25
N PHE A 188 -3.18 19.46 9.97
CA PHE A 188 -2.65 18.66 11.07
C PHE A 188 -1.73 17.56 10.49
N VAL A 189 -0.55 17.45 11.04
CA VAL A 189 0.40 16.38 10.71
C VAL A 189 0.71 15.58 11.98
N PRO A 190 0.84 14.25 11.86
CA PRO A 190 1.28 13.41 12.98
C PRO A 190 2.66 13.83 13.49
N GLU A 191 2.91 13.63 14.79
CA GLU A 191 4.15 14.05 15.46
C GLU A 191 5.41 13.46 14.79
N ASN A 192 5.37 12.19 14.39
CA ASN A 192 6.45 11.54 13.66
C ASN A 192 6.77 12.21 12.31
N VAL A 193 5.77 12.83 11.65
CA VAL A 193 5.98 13.59 10.41
C VAL A 193 6.59 14.95 10.73
N ALA A 194 6.13 15.63 11.78
CA ALA A 194 6.69 16.91 12.23
C ALA A 194 8.16 16.76 12.67
N GLU A 195 8.49 15.73 13.42
CA GLU A 195 9.88 15.41 13.80
C GLU A 195 10.76 15.13 12.57
N PHE A 196 10.23 14.39 11.58
CA PHE A 196 10.96 14.05 10.36
C PHE A 196 11.36 15.29 9.54
N ILE A 197 10.53 16.34 9.50
CA ILE A 197 10.81 17.59 8.77
C ILE A 197 11.60 18.60 9.59
N GLY A 198 11.82 18.33 10.89
CA GLY A 198 12.64 19.17 11.77
C GLY A 198 11.89 20.37 12.40
N GLY A 199 10.57 20.33 12.49
CA GLY A 199 9.78 21.34 13.17
C GLY A 199 8.35 21.50 12.66
N ASP A 200 7.64 22.47 13.20
CA ASP A 200 6.26 22.79 12.83
C ASP A 200 6.16 23.43 11.44
N LEU A 201 5.07 23.12 10.75
CA LEU A 201 4.73 23.73 9.47
C LEU A 201 4.27 25.18 9.66
N ALA A 202 4.81 26.08 8.86
CA ALA A 202 4.41 27.48 8.83
C ALA A 202 3.30 27.72 7.81
N SER A 203 2.41 28.68 8.12
CA SER A 203 1.47 29.19 7.13
C SER A 203 2.22 30.09 6.15
N PRO A 204 2.04 29.94 4.83
CA PRO A 204 2.65 30.82 3.86
C PRO A 204 2.08 32.24 3.96
N GLU A 205 2.97 33.26 3.96
CA GLU A 205 2.59 34.66 4.13
C GLU A 205 2.57 35.42 2.82
N ARG A 206 3.62 35.31 2.01
CA ARG A 206 3.79 36.07 0.75
C ARG A 206 3.61 35.20 -0.48
N GLN A 207 4.31 34.10 -0.50
CA GLN A 207 4.31 33.16 -1.61
C GLN A 207 3.99 31.75 -1.14
N GLN A 208 3.28 31.03 -1.96
CA GLN A 208 2.93 29.64 -1.73
C GLN A 208 3.37 28.79 -2.92
N VAL A 209 3.76 27.57 -2.62
CA VAL A 209 4.03 26.53 -3.62
C VAL A 209 2.83 25.62 -3.69
N THR A 210 2.29 25.43 -4.89
CA THR A 210 1.27 24.43 -5.15
C THR A 210 1.81 23.38 -6.08
N THR A 211 1.43 22.13 -5.86
CA THR A 211 1.88 21.01 -6.68
C THR A 211 0.73 20.18 -7.23
N THR A 212 1.00 19.50 -8.33
CA THR A 212 0.14 18.45 -8.87
C THR A 212 0.89 17.14 -8.79
N ILE A 213 0.28 16.14 -8.14
CA ILE A 213 0.88 14.83 -7.88
C ILE A 213 0.01 13.76 -8.50
N GLY A 214 0.63 12.84 -9.27
CA GLY A 214 -0.01 11.61 -9.72
C GLY A 214 0.23 10.50 -8.69
N LEU A 215 -0.84 9.83 -8.28
CA LEU A 215 -0.79 8.73 -7.31
C LEU A 215 -1.58 7.53 -7.80
N PHE A 216 -0.97 6.35 -7.72
CA PHE A 216 -1.69 5.08 -7.88
C PHE A 216 -1.81 4.43 -6.51
N SER A 217 -3.01 4.00 -6.18
CA SER A 217 -3.28 3.32 -4.91
C SER A 217 -4.24 2.15 -5.09
N ILE A 218 -4.10 1.14 -4.23
CA ILE A 218 -5.02 0.03 -4.09
C ILE A 218 -5.47 -0.02 -2.65
N THR A 219 -6.78 0.06 -2.43
CA THR A 219 -7.39 -0.05 -1.11
C THR A 219 -8.13 -1.37 -1.01
N THR A 220 -7.91 -2.11 0.05
CA THR A 220 -8.55 -3.40 0.30
C THR A 220 -9.19 -3.43 1.68
N LEU A 221 -10.36 -4.07 1.78
CA LEU A 221 -10.97 -4.42 3.05
C LEU A 221 -10.86 -5.92 3.30
N SER A 222 -10.36 -6.30 4.46
CA SER A 222 -10.17 -7.68 4.85
C SER A 222 -10.72 -7.97 6.26
N ARG A 223 -11.03 -9.25 6.50
CA ARG A 223 -11.34 -9.79 7.83
C ARG A 223 -10.62 -11.10 8.01
N SER A 224 -10.16 -11.37 9.22
CA SER A 224 -9.67 -12.70 9.59
C SER A 224 -10.82 -13.70 9.56
N VAL A 225 -10.62 -14.78 8.83
CA VAL A 225 -11.54 -15.92 8.75
C VAL A 225 -10.78 -17.22 8.95
N GLN A 226 -11.47 -18.21 9.51
CA GLN A 226 -10.92 -19.56 9.60
C GLN A 226 -11.28 -20.33 8.33
N LEU A 227 -10.27 -20.81 7.62
CA LEU A 227 -10.41 -21.61 6.41
C LEU A 227 -9.76 -22.97 6.63
N MET A 228 -10.45 -24.00 6.14
CA MET A 228 -9.89 -25.34 6.05
C MET A 228 -9.26 -25.50 4.67
N LEU A 229 -7.96 -25.76 4.62
CA LEU A 229 -7.21 -25.90 3.39
C LEU A 229 -6.48 -27.25 3.39
N PRO A 230 -6.34 -27.91 2.21
CA PRO A 230 -5.48 -29.07 2.10
C PRO A 230 -4.02 -28.64 2.30
N SER A 231 -3.32 -29.32 3.21
CA SER A 231 -1.90 -29.13 3.42
C SER A 231 -1.10 -30.15 2.62
N TYR A 232 -0.08 -29.69 1.91
CA TYR A 232 0.83 -30.56 1.16
C TYR A 232 2.06 -30.89 1.99
N ASP A 233 2.75 -29.87 2.51
CA ASP A 233 3.96 -29.96 3.34
C ASP A 233 4.37 -28.56 3.83
N PHE A 234 5.38 -28.51 4.68
CA PHE A 234 5.99 -27.24 5.10
C PHE A 234 6.86 -26.69 3.97
N CYS A 235 6.71 -25.38 3.70
CA CYS A 235 7.56 -24.68 2.74
C CYS A 235 8.96 -24.47 3.35
N MET A 236 9.91 -25.32 2.99
CA MET A 236 11.30 -25.17 3.38
C MET A 236 12.05 -24.30 2.37
N PRO A 237 12.78 -23.27 2.81
CA PRO A 237 13.58 -22.47 1.90
C PRO A 237 14.70 -23.36 1.31
N ARG A 238 14.83 -23.34 -0.01
CA ARG A 238 15.89 -24.11 -0.72
C ARG A 238 17.24 -23.39 -0.70
N LYS A 239 17.21 -22.08 -0.47
CA LYS A 239 18.44 -21.28 -0.41
C LYS A 239 19.00 -21.35 1.01
N GLU A 240 20.21 -21.82 1.13
CA GLU A 240 20.96 -21.71 2.38
C GLU A 240 21.43 -20.25 2.57
N CYS A 241 21.35 -19.76 3.81
CA CYS A 241 21.93 -18.48 4.16
C CYS A 241 23.46 -18.65 4.17
N ASP A 242 24.14 -17.94 3.30
CA ASP A 242 25.60 -17.94 3.26
C ASP A 242 26.09 -16.86 4.22
N ASP A 243 26.58 -17.27 5.40
CA ASP A 243 27.13 -16.36 6.42
C ASP A 243 28.59 -15.94 6.10
N ARG A 244 29.12 -16.39 4.97
CA ARG A 244 30.48 -16.05 4.61
C ARG A 244 30.52 -14.63 4.08
N THR A 245 30.98 -13.73 4.91
CA THR A 245 31.61 -12.48 4.46
C THR A 245 32.93 -12.87 3.80
N ASP A 246 32.83 -13.39 2.58
CA ASP A 246 34.00 -13.60 1.74
C ASP A 246 34.73 -12.26 1.60
N ASP A 247 36.06 -12.33 1.39
CA ASP A 247 36.85 -11.15 1.03
C ASP A 247 36.06 -10.35 -0.02
N PRO A 248 35.88 -9.02 0.17
CA PRO A 248 35.16 -8.16 -0.77
C PRO A 248 35.57 -8.34 -2.23
N CYS A 249 36.84 -8.66 -2.46
CA CYS A 249 37.37 -8.93 -3.79
C CYS A 249 36.89 -10.26 -4.37
N GLU A 250 36.69 -11.26 -3.52
CA GLU A 250 36.15 -12.56 -3.93
C GLU A 250 34.64 -12.46 -4.21
N ALA A 251 33.91 -11.68 -3.40
CA ALA A 251 32.50 -11.37 -3.67
C ALA A 251 32.34 -10.59 -4.98
N PHE A 252 33.23 -9.63 -5.24
CA PHE A 252 33.23 -8.88 -6.50
C PHE A 252 33.55 -9.76 -7.72
N SER A 253 34.44 -10.74 -7.60
CA SER A 253 34.79 -11.66 -8.69
C SER A 253 33.63 -12.58 -9.11
N LYS A 254 32.64 -12.78 -8.22
CA LYS A 254 31.41 -13.56 -8.48
C LYS A 254 30.31 -12.75 -9.16
N ILE A 255 30.48 -11.44 -9.30
CA ILE A 255 29.54 -10.57 -10.00
C ILE A 255 29.85 -10.65 -11.50
N ASP A 256 28.86 -11.00 -12.29
CA ASP A 256 28.97 -11.00 -13.74
C ASP A 256 29.35 -9.60 -14.24
N PHE A 257 30.24 -9.57 -15.22
CA PHE A 257 30.66 -8.30 -15.82
C PHE A 257 29.45 -7.58 -16.42
N PRO A 258 29.15 -6.32 -16.02
CA PRO A 258 27.94 -5.61 -16.44
C PRO A 258 28.06 -5.15 -17.91
N THR A 259 27.97 -6.09 -18.84
CA THR A 259 28.09 -5.82 -20.28
C THR A 259 27.12 -4.77 -20.76
N ASP A 260 25.90 -4.75 -20.22
CA ASP A 260 24.84 -3.80 -20.59
C ASP A 260 25.16 -2.36 -20.18
N ALA A 261 25.98 -2.17 -19.15
CA ALA A 261 26.44 -0.85 -18.75
C ALA A 261 27.48 -0.27 -19.71
N PHE A 262 28.28 -1.13 -20.36
CA PHE A 262 29.30 -0.73 -21.33
C PHE A 262 28.80 -0.73 -22.77
N PHE A 263 27.85 -1.61 -23.06
CA PHE A 263 27.24 -1.77 -24.38
C PHE A 263 25.71 -1.70 -24.23
N PRO A 264 25.15 -0.48 -23.97
CA PRO A 264 23.71 -0.36 -23.81
C PRO A 264 23.01 -0.78 -25.10
N PRO A 265 21.93 -1.59 -25.00
CA PRO A 265 21.20 -2.04 -26.19
C PRO A 265 20.66 -0.84 -26.98
N ASN A 266 20.72 -0.93 -28.30
CA ASN A 266 20.09 0.07 -29.15
C ASN A 266 18.56 0.01 -29.00
N SER A 267 17.89 1.12 -29.20
CA SER A 267 16.43 1.23 -29.07
C SER A 267 15.64 0.29 -29.99
N GLN A 268 16.28 -0.38 -30.93
CA GLN A 268 15.68 -1.39 -31.80
C GLN A 268 15.73 -2.82 -31.22
N ASP A 269 16.53 -3.05 -30.19
CA ASP A 269 16.64 -4.37 -29.54
C ASP A 269 15.66 -4.53 -28.37
N SER A 270 14.91 -3.47 -28.03
CA SER A 270 13.99 -3.44 -26.89
C SER A 270 12.61 -4.06 -27.19
N ASP A 271 12.30 -4.37 -28.46
CA ASP A 271 10.97 -4.86 -28.86
C ASP A 271 10.83 -6.40 -28.84
N GLY A 272 11.75 -7.13 -28.24
CA GLY A 272 11.79 -8.59 -28.39
C GLY A 272 11.94 -9.42 -27.13
N ASN A 273 11.59 -8.94 -25.93
CA ASN A 273 11.59 -9.83 -24.77
C ASN A 273 10.42 -9.57 -23.84
N GLU A 274 9.24 -10.08 -24.19
CA GLU A 274 8.20 -10.42 -23.23
C GLU A 274 8.79 -11.44 -22.27
N ALA A 275 9.21 -10.98 -21.09
CA ALA A 275 9.59 -11.86 -20.00
C ALA A 275 8.32 -12.60 -19.54
N THR A 276 8.09 -13.76 -20.10
CA THR A 276 7.17 -14.74 -19.54
C THR A 276 7.73 -15.14 -18.18
N PHE A 277 7.16 -14.59 -17.12
CA PHE A 277 7.34 -15.10 -15.77
C PHE A 277 6.67 -16.46 -15.68
N ASP A 278 7.44 -17.52 -16.00
CA ASP A 278 7.05 -18.90 -15.73
C ASP A 278 7.25 -19.15 -14.23
N CYS A 279 6.21 -18.92 -13.43
CA CYS A 279 6.14 -19.35 -12.05
C CYS A 279 5.96 -20.87 -12.02
N ARG A 280 7.02 -21.62 -12.28
CA ARG A 280 7.07 -23.02 -11.92
C ARG A 280 7.62 -23.15 -10.51
N CYS A 281 6.71 -23.35 -9.55
CA CYS A 281 7.04 -24.02 -8.32
C CYS A 281 7.41 -25.46 -8.69
N GLY A 282 8.67 -25.78 -8.67
CA GLY A 282 9.19 -27.12 -8.79
C GLY A 282 9.94 -27.52 -7.52
#